data_8417e5656b5d62df2349cc64ae0bd92d
#
_entry.id   8417e5656b5d62df2349cc64ae0bd92d
#
_cell.length_a   1.000
_cell.length_b   1.000
_cell.length_c   1.000
_cell.angle_alpha   90.00
_cell.angle_beta   90.00
_cell.angle_gamma   90.00
#
_symmetry.space_group_name_H-M   'P 1'
#
loop_
_entity.id
_entity.type
_entity.pdbx_description
1 polymer ?
#
loop_
_entity_poly.entity_id
_entity_poly.type
_entity_poly.pdbx_seq_one_letter_code
_entity_poly.pdbx_strand_id
1 'polypeptide(L)'
;MNKENRSYQNTRLSIQLSLNGLSFCITDKVSQELIEVQRLRFSTPRSENELKGALSQFLESHNVPSRTYESVVVTHSNALFNIVPLALFDASKLNDYVKFNAQLLPHDELAYDIIAHKDMVVV
;
A
#
# COMPACT_ATOMS: atom_id res chain seq x y z
N MET A 1 -20.55 -7.86 21.03
CA MET A 1 -19.98 -8.89 20.15
C MET A 1 -18.48 -8.83 20.19
N ASN A 2 -17.82 -9.96 20.38
CA ASN A 2 -16.36 -10.03 20.35
C ASN A 2 -15.85 -9.82 18.92
N LYS A 3 -14.74 -9.08 18.74
CA LYS A 3 -14.13 -8.87 17.43
C LYS A 3 -13.80 -10.18 16.72
N GLU A 4 -13.41 -11.21 17.47
CA GLU A 4 -13.05 -12.51 16.91
C GLU A 4 -14.21 -13.22 16.22
N ASN A 5 -15.45 -12.90 16.62
CA ASN A 5 -16.66 -13.50 16.08
C ASN A 5 -17.33 -12.63 15.00
N ARG A 6 -16.72 -11.52 14.66
CA ARG A 6 -17.28 -10.59 13.68
C ARG A 6 -17.02 -11.09 12.26
N SER A 7 -18.06 -11.01 11.41
CA SER A 7 -17.90 -11.33 9.99
C SER A 7 -17.13 -10.22 9.28
N TYR A 8 -16.19 -10.61 8.42
CA TYR A 8 -15.39 -9.68 7.60
C TYR A 8 -15.75 -9.76 6.12
N GLN A 9 -16.88 -10.39 5.78
CA GLN A 9 -17.26 -10.64 4.38
C GLN A 9 -17.49 -9.37 3.57
N ASN A 10 -18.01 -8.30 4.20
CA ASN A 10 -18.28 -7.04 3.52
C ASN A 10 -17.32 -5.96 4.00
N THR A 11 -16.05 -6.31 4.12
CA THR A 11 -15.06 -5.41 4.67
C THR A 11 -13.96 -5.10 3.66
N ARG A 12 -13.34 -3.94 3.85
CA ARG A 12 -12.12 -3.55 3.14
C ARG A 12 -10.98 -3.50 4.12
N LEU A 13 -9.91 -4.19 3.79
CA LEU A 13 -8.63 -4.06 4.48
C LEU A 13 -7.77 -3.07 3.71
N SER A 14 -7.35 -2.00 4.37
CA SER A 14 -6.45 -1.01 3.79
C SER A 14 -5.14 -1.05 4.56
N ILE A 15 -4.04 -1.31 3.86
CA ILE A 15 -2.70 -1.41 4.44
C ILE A 15 -1.87 -0.26 3.88
N GLN A 16 -1.19 0.46 4.76
CA GLN A 16 -0.27 1.52 4.35
C GLN A 16 1.14 1.16 4.79
N LEU A 17 2.06 1.20 3.84
CA LEU A 17 3.47 0.88 4.04
C LEU A 17 4.32 2.12 3.84
N SER A 18 5.29 2.33 4.74
CA SER A 18 6.36 3.30 4.52
C SER A 18 7.63 2.79 5.20
N LEU A 19 8.75 3.40 4.90
CA LEU A 19 10.00 3.04 5.56
C LEU A 19 10.01 3.46 7.03
N ASN A 20 9.09 4.32 7.44
CA ASN A 20 8.98 4.83 8.80
C ASN A 20 7.92 4.10 9.64
N GLY A 21 7.08 3.31 9.03
CA GLY A 21 6.04 2.60 9.77
C GLY A 21 5.03 1.88 8.90
N LEU A 22 4.15 1.17 9.59
CA LEU A 22 3.09 0.39 8.99
C LEU A 22 1.77 0.75 9.65
N SER A 23 0.68 0.65 8.90
CA SER A 23 -0.65 0.76 9.47
C SER A 23 -1.63 -0.08 8.67
N PHE A 24 -2.71 -0.48 9.31
CA PHE A 24 -3.84 -1.02 8.58
C PHE A 24 -5.13 -0.52 9.20
N CYS A 25 -6.18 -0.51 8.41
CA CYS A 25 -7.53 -0.31 8.91
C CYS A 25 -8.49 -1.26 8.20
N ILE A 26 -9.53 -1.63 8.93
CA ILE A 26 -10.60 -2.47 8.42
C ILE A 26 -11.88 -1.67 8.51
N THR A 27 -12.58 -1.51 7.39
CA THR A 27 -13.84 -0.78 7.33
C THR A 27 -14.95 -1.68 6.80
N ASP A 28 -16.15 -1.48 7.31
CA ASP A 28 -17.35 -2.14 6.78
C ASP A 28 -17.81 -1.37 5.55
N LYS A 29 -17.93 -2.04 4.40
CA LYS A 29 -18.27 -1.39 3.13
C LYS A 29 -19.72 -0.94 3.06
N VAL A 30 -20.61 -1.60 3.80
CA VAL A 30 -22.03 -1.26 3.82
C VAL A 30 -22.30 -0.07 4.72
N SER A 31 -21.87 -0.13 5.98
CA SER A 31 -22.09 0.93 6.96
C SER A 31 -21.02 2.03 6.91
N GLN A 32 -19.88 1.75 6.28
CA GLN A 32 -18.69 2.61 6.24
C GLN A 32 -18.10 2.86 7.64
N GLU A 33 -18.41 2.01 8.59
CA GLU A 33 -17.85 2.11 9.93
C GLU A 33 -16.44 1.56 9.98
N LEU A 34 -15.61 2.19 10.78
CA LEU A 34 -14.27 1.73 11.06
C LEU A 34 -14.31 0.62 12.11
N ILE A 35 -13.82 -0.57 11.74
CA ILE A 35 -13.83 -1.73 12.61
C ILE A 35 -12.56 -1.79 13.46
N GLU A 36 -11.41 -1.60 12.84
CA GLU A 36 -10.13 -1.71 13.52
C GLU A 36 -9.08 -0.82 12.83
N VAL A 37 -8.23 -0.17 13.63
CA VAL A 37 -7.06 0.57 13.16
C VAL A 37 -5.89 0.18 14.03
N GLN A 38 -4.76 -0.16 13.41
CA GLN A 38 -3.51 -0.45 14.11
C GLN A 38 -2.37 0.25 13.40
N ARG A 39 -1.38 0.70 14.19
CA ARG A 39 -0.19 1.38 13.68
C ARG A 39 1.05 0.81 14.34
N LEU A 40 2.13 0.74 13.57
CA LEU A 40 3.45 0.40 14.06
C LEU A 40 4.42 1.44 13.51
N ARG A 41 5.06 2.20 14.41
CA ARG A 41 6.05 3.20 14.02
C ARG A 41 7.45 2.62 14.27
N PHE A 42 8.32 2.72 13.27
CA PHE A 42 9.71 2.31 13.42
C PHE A 42 10.52 3.42 14.07
N SER A 43 11.44 3.07 14.95
CA SER A 43 12.36 4.03 15.56
C SER A 43 13.38 4.56 14.56
N THR A 44 13.73 3.73 13.56
CA THR A 44 14.60 4.10 12.46
C THR A 44 14.00 3.57 11.18
N PRO A 45 14.22 4.24 10.02
CA PRO A 45 13.70 3.74 8.75
C PRO A 45 14.20 2.34 8.45
N ARG A 46 13.34 1.51 7.87
CA ARG A 46 13.64 0.12 7.52
C ARG A 46 14.00 0.00 6.05
N SER A 47 14.85 -0.96 5.73
CA SER A 47 15.09 -1.35 4.34
C SER A 47 13.87 -2.11 3.80
N GLU A 48 13.78 -2.25 2.48
CA GLU A 48 12.65 -2.98 1.87
C GLU A 48 12.58 -4.43 2.33
N ASN A 49 13.74 -5.10 2.48
CA ASN A 49 13.77 -6.47 2.96
C ASN A 49 13.28 -6.59 4.39
N GLU A 50 13.69 -5.67 5.25
CA GLU A 50 13.21 -5.60 6.63
C GLU A 50 11.72 -5.29 6.70
N LEU A 51 11.24 -4.46 5.77
CA LEU A 51 9.84 -4.05 5.71
C LEU A 51 8.92 -5.24 5.45
N LYS A 52 9.30 -6.15 4.56
CA LYS A 52 8.51 -7.35 4.27
C LYS A 52 8.32 -8.22 5.51
N GLY A 53 9.39 -8.47 6.25
CA GLY A 53 9.32 -9.23 7.48
C GLY A 53 8.51 -8.56 8.56
N ALA A 54 8.69 -7.24 8.71
CA ALA A 54 7.94 -6.45 9.68
C ALA A 54 6.45 -6.44 9.36
N LEU A 55 6.09 -6.33 8.08
CA LEU A 55 4.70 -6.36 7.63
C LEU A 55 4.04 -7.70 7.96
N SER A 56 4.68 -8.81 7.62
CA SER A 56 4.15 -10.14 7.91
C SER A 56 3.91 -10.32 9.40
N GLN A 57 4.89 -9.96 10.22
CA GLN A 57 4.79 -10.09 11.66
C GLN A 57 3.70 -9.19 12.24
N PHE A 58 3.59 -7.96 11.75
CA PHE A 58 2.57 -7.00 12.18
C PHE A 58 1.17 -7.51 11.88
N LEU A 59 0.92 -7.97 10.67
CA LEU A 59 -0.39 -8.49 10.27
C LEU A 59 -0.74 -9.76 11.02
N GLU A 60 0.21 -10.67 11.20
CA GLU A 60 -0.02 -11.92 11.95
C GLU A 60 -0.34 -11.65 13.42
N SER A 61 0.32 -10.68 14.05
CA SER A 61 0.10 -10.35 15.45
C SER A 61 -1.30 -9.83 15.74
N HIS A 62 -1.99 -9.32 14.70
CA HIS A 62 -3.36 -8.83 14.80
C HIS A 62 -4.37 -9.75 14.12
N ASN A 63 -3.97 -10.96 13.75
CA ASN A 63 -4.81 -11.99 13.12
C ASN A 63 -5.41 -11.55 11.78
N VAL A 64 -4.77 -10.63 11.09
CA VAL A 64 -5.27 -10.11 9.83
C VAL A 64 -5.31 -11.17 8.72
N PRO A 65 -4.25 -12.01 8.52
CA PRO A 65 -4.27 -12.99 7.43
C PRO A 65 -5.27 -14.12 7.61
N SER A 66 -5.76 -14.34 8.82
CA SER A 66 -6.74 -15.41 9.08
C SER A 66 -8.17 -15.05 8.72
N ARG A 67 -8.42 -13.81 8.31
CA ARG A 67 -9.74 -13.28 7.99
C ARG A 67 -9.91 -13.14 6.49
N THR A 68 -11.15 -13.17 6.01
CA THR A 68 -11.49 -12.98 4.61
C THR A 68 -12.11 -11.59 4.42
N TYR A 69 -11.58 -10.83 3.47
CA TYR A 69 -12.04 -9.48 3.17
C TYR A 69 -12.64 -9.43 1.77
N GLU A 70 -13.60 -8.53 1.55
CA GLU A 70 -14.16 -8.33 0.22
C GLU A 70 -13.12 -7.67 -0.71
N SER A 71 -12.34 -6.74 -0.17
CA SER A 71 -11.28 -6.10 -0.93
C SER A 71 -10.09 -5.79 -0.04
N VAL A 72 -8.90 -5.79 -0.64
CA VAL A 72 -7.65 -5.42 0.02
C VAL A 72 -6.98 -4.34 -0.81
N VAL A 73 -6.64 -3.22 -0.17
CA VAL A 73 -5.92 -2.12 -0.81
C VAL A 73 -4.60 -1.94 -0.08
N VAL A 74 -3.51 -1.90 -0.82
CA VAL A 74 -2.18 -1.67 -0.27
C VAL A 74 -1.66 -0.35 -0.84
N THR A 75 -1.29 0.57 0.04
CA THR A 75 -0.70 1.86 -0.35
C THR A 75 0.74 1.89 0.13
N HIS A 76 1.66 2.13 -0.79
CA HIS A 76 3.07 2.29 -0.46
C HIS A 76 3.41 3.77 -0.54
N SER A 77 3.67 4.37 0.62
CA SER A 77 4.01 5.80 0.73
C SER A 77 5.53 5.95 0.67
N ASN A 78 6.01 6.53 -0.40
CA ASN A 78 7.42 6.87 -0.58
C ASN A 78 7.56 8.06 -1.53
N ALA A 79 8.80 8.56 -1.69
CA ALA A 79 9.10 9.67 -2.59
C ALA A 79 9.61 9.20 -3.96
N LEU A 80 9.60 7.89 -4.22
CA LEU A 80 10.16 7.30 -5.43
C LEU A 80 9.07 7.14 -6.49
N PHE A 81 8.47 8.25 -6.88
CA PHE A 81 7.45 8.28 -7.92
C PHE A 81 7.56 9.55 -8.75
N ASN A 82 6.92 9.54 -9.90
CA ASN A 82 6.79 10.74 -10.75
C ASN A 82 5.38 10.79 -11.35
N ILE A 83 4.95 11.99 -11.73
CA ILE A 83 3.65 12.21 -12.35
C ILE A 83 3.90 12.58 -13.82
N VAL A 84 3.24 11.85 -14.71
CA VAL A 84 3.39 12.04 -16.15
C VAL A 84 2.02 12.39 -16.75
N PRO A 85 1.92 13.44 -17.60
CA PRO A 85 0.67 13.69 -18.32
C PRO A 85 0.27 12.47 -19.14
N LEU A 86 -1.01 12.11 -19.08
CA LEU A 86 -1.49 10.90 -19.76
C LEU A 86 -1.20 10.92 -21.26
N ALA A 87 -1.30 12.08 -21.90
CA ALA A 87 -1.05 12.23 -23.33
C ALA A 87 0.39 11.95 -23.72
N LEU A 88 1.34 12.05 -22.80
CA LEU A 88 2.77 11.82 -23.04
C LEU A 88 3.25 10.48 -22.51
N PHE A 89 2.36 9.70 -21.90
CA PHE A 89 2.75 8.46 -21.24
C PHE A 89 2.90 7.31 -22.24
N ASP A 90 3.99 6.55 -22.09
CA ASP A 90 4.29 5.34 -22.83
C ASP A 90 4.76 4.27 -21.84
N ALA A 91 3.98 3.20 -21.69
CA ALA A 91 4.26 2.14 -20.72
C ALA A 91 5.58 1.42 -20.96
N SER A 92 6.15 1.50 -22.18
CA SER A 92 7.44 0.90 -22.49
C SER A 92 8.63 1.73 -21.97
N LYS A 93 8.38 2.93 -21.45
CA LYS A 93 9.42 3.89 -21.05
C LYS A 93 9.38 4.27 -19.58
N LEU A 94 8.93 3.36 -18.71
CA LEU A 94 8.79 3.64 -17.27
C LEU A 94 10.09 4.14 -16.64
N ASN A 95 11.22 3.53 -17.01
CA ASN A 95 12.53 3.91 -16.48
C ASN A 95 12.86 5.37 -16.77
N ASP A 96 12.50 5.87 -17.95
CA ASP A 96 12.81 7.25 -18.35
C ASP A 96 12.09 8.29 -17.49
N TYR A 97 10.93 7.94 -16.92
CA TYR A 97 10.14 8.87 -16.12
C TYR A 97 10.67 9.06 -14.71
N VAL A 98 11.41 8.10 -14.17
CA VAL A 98 11.88 8.14 -12.77
C VAL A 98 13.37 8.22 -12.61
N LYS A 99 14.17 8.02 -13.67
CA LYS A 99 15.63 7.91 -13.59
C LYS A 99 16.33 9.16 -13.04
N PHE A 100 15.71 10.35 -13.16
CA PHE A 100 16.27 11.60 -12.65
C PHE A 100 15.87 11.88 -11.20
N ASN A 101 14.85 11.21 -10.70
CA ASN A 101 14.32 11.43 -9.36
C ASN A 101 14.73 10.33 -8.38
N ALA A 102 15.13 9.17 -8.90
CA ALA A 102 15.48 8.03 -8.08
C ALA A 102 16.59 7.24 -8.74
N GLN A 103 17.48 6.71 -7.93
CA GLN A 103 18.49 5.77 -8.40
C GLN A 103 17.90 4.39 -8.42
N LEU A 104 17.73 3.82 -9.63
CA LEU A 104 17.17 2.49 -9.80
C LEU A 104 18.27 1.45 -9.63
N LEU A 105 17.98 0.45 -8.79
CA LEU A 105 18.86 -0.71 -8.58
C LEU A 105 18.40 -1.85 -9.49
N PRO A 106 19.27 -2.84 -9.76
CA PRO A 106 18.92 -3.94 -10.67
C PRO A 106 17.67 -4.74 -10.26
N HIS A 107 17.33 -4.74 -8.97
CA HIS A 107 16.17 -5.48 -8.45
C HIS A 107 14.91 -4.65 -8.32
N ASP A 108 14.98 -3.37 -8.65
CA ASP A 108 13.84 -2.48 -8.53
C ASP A 108 12.82 -2.75 -9.63
N GLU A 109 11.58 -2.83 -9.25
CA GLU A 109 10.46 -2.99 -10.17
C GLU A 109 9.74 -1.65 -10.30
N LEU A 110 9.33 -1.35 -11.53
CA LEU A 110 8.55 -0.15 -11.82
C LEU A 110 7.11 -0.53 -12.09
N ALA A 111 6.21 0.28 -11.54
CA ALA A 111 4.79 0.15 -11.78
C ALA A 111 4.21 1.52 -12.11
N TYR A 112 3.01 1.53 -12.64
CA TYR A 112 2.31 2.78 -12.90
C TYR A 112 0.83 2.63 -12.59
N ASP A 113 0.17 3.76 -12.37
CA ASP A 113 -1.27 3.82 -12.17
C ASP A 113 -1.83 5.03 -12.92
N ILE A 114 -2.89 4.80 -13.67
CA ILE A 114 -3.54 5.83 -14.47
C ILE A 114 -4.63 6.49 -13.66
N ILE A 115 -4.54 7.81 -13.49
CA ILE A 115 -5.56 8.61 -12.84
C ILE A 115 -6.32 9.36 -13.92
N ALA A 116 -7.28 8.65 -14.54
CA ALA A 116 -7.94 9.12 -15.76
C ALA A 116 -8.69 10.45 -15.58
N HIS A 117 -9.36 10.64 -14.43
CA HIS A 117 -10.11 11.86 -14.17
C HIS A 117 -9.22 13.10 -13.95
N LYS A 118 -7.91 12.90 -13.84
CA LYS A 118 -6.93 13.98 -13.71
C LYS A 118 -6.01 14.07 -14.92
N ASP A 119 -6.22 13.22 -15.92
CA ASP A 119 -5.37 13.14 -17.14
C ASP A 119 -3.88 12.97 -16.81
N MET A 120 -3.56 12.17 -15.79
CA MET A 120 -2.19 11.93 -15.35
C MET A 120 -1.92 10.47 -15.07
N VAL A 121 -0.64 10.10 -15.06
CA VAL A 121 -0.17 8.77 -14.71
C VAL A 121 0.88 8.93 -13.61
N VAL A 122 0.79 8.13 -12.55
CA VAL A 122 1.79 8.02 -11.49
C VAL A 122 2.68 6.83 -11.81
N VAL A 123 3.98 7.07 -11.87
CA VAL A 123 4.97 6.04 -12.19
C VAL A 123 5.85 5.73 -11.00
#